data_1cf4a8535aa1c2586ed9209e6209aae5
#
_entry.id   1cf4a8535aa1c2586ed9209e6209aae5
#
_cell.length_a   1.000
_cell.length_b   1.000
_cell.length_c   1.000
_cell.angle_alpha   90.00
_cell.angle_beta   90.00
_cell.angle_gamma   90.00
#
_symmetry.space_group_name_H-M   'P 1'
#
loop_
_entity.id
_entity.type
_entity.pdbx_description
1 polymer ?
#
loop_
_entity_poly.entity_id
_entity_poly.type
_entity_poly.pdbx_seq_one_letter_code
_entity_poly.pdbx_strand_id
1 'polypeptide(L)'
;MVNQEVLVRDKYRTTKKVIKVLLIIFAIILILLVVFAAGFLVKKPKIEIHLENPVAGILLKYTNEAGLTNKIAVVEEAVIEFNEDYINYILVALGTGYLHKSPLFENPLIEFDLEGDIWNSEIIYGMPNSKRGSIDNEDLKISISKEEAVEAILSENIEEFMKESVKNGNTKIEMISGKPELFSKGYLEMYKQLTGEEVAVE
;
A
#
# COMPACT_ATOMS: atom_id res chain seq x y z
N MET A 1 22.73 64.85 -30.88
CA MET A 1 21.55 64.49 -30.01
C MET A 1 21.09 63.12 -30.42
N VAL A 2 21.40 62.10 -29.65
CA VAL A 2 20.86 60.75 -29.89
C VAL A 2 19.37 60.79 -29.51
N ASN A 3 18.53 60.39 -30.43
CA ASN A 3 17.07 60.54 -30.34
C ASN A 3 16.53 59.71 -29.17
N GLN A 4 16.18 60.30 -28.06
CA GLN A 4 15.66 59.62 -26.84
C GLN A 4 14.44 58.76 -27.15
N GLU A 5 13.64 59.08 -28.15
CA GLU A 5 12.48 58.29 -28.60
C GLU A 5 12.87 56.90 -29.16
N VAL A 6 14.00 56.78 -29.85
CA VAL A 6 14.49 55.50 -30.39
C VAL A 6 14.89 54.55 -29.27
N LEU A 7 15.58 55.06 -28.25
CA LEU A 7 16.00 54.29 -27.06
C LEU A 7 14.80 53.77 -26.23
N VAL A 8 13.77 54.61 -26.05
CA VAL A 8 12.55 54.23 -25.33
C VAL A 8 11.76 53.13 -26.09
N ARG A 9 11.69 53.26 -27.44
CA ARG A 9 10.97 52.30 -28.30
C ARG A 9 11.66 50.92 -28.35
N ASP A 10 12.98 50.89 -28.40
CA ASP A 10 13.75 49.63 -28.35
C ASP A 10 13.65 48.94 -26.98
N LYS A 11 13.73 49.69 -25.90
CA LYS A 11 13.52 49.19 -24.53
C LYS A 11 12.14 48.57 -24.38
N TYR A 12 11.08 49.22 -24.86
CA TYR A 12 9.69 48.70 -24.81
C TYR A 12 9.51 47.46 -25.65
N ARG A 13 10.15 47.36 -26.83
CA ARG A 13 10.11 46.19 -27.72
C ARG A 13 10.82 44.98 -27.09
N THR A 14 11.95 45.21 -26.42
CA THR A 14 12.69 44.19 -25.72
C THR A 14 11.91 43.67 -24.50
N THR A 15 11.31 44.57 -23.72
CA THR A 15 10.46 44.18 -22.57
C THR A 15 9.26 43.34 -23.00
N LYS A 16 8.58 43.69 -24.07
CA LYS A 16 7.49 42.86 -24.63
C LYS A 16 7.93 41.46 -25.07
N LYS A 17 9.13 41.34 -25.64
CA LYS A 17 9.69 40.01 -26.00
C LYS A 17 9.98 39.17 -24.76
N VAL A 18 10.61 39.77 -23.76
CA VAL A 18 10.91 39.09 -22.47
C VAL A 18 9.63 38.61 -21.78
N ILE A 19 8.61 39.47 -21.70
CA ILE A 19 7.30 39.11 -21.12
C ILE A 19 6.67 37.94 -21.87
N LYS A 20 6.70 37.94 -23.21
CA LYS A 20 6.17 36.80 -23.99
C LYS A 20 6.91 35.50 -23.70
N VAL A 21 8.23 35.53 -23.61
CA VAL A 21 9.04 34.35 -23.29
C VAL A 21 8.70 33.85 -21.88
N LEU A 22 8.58 34.72 -20.88
CA LEU A 22 8.21 34.37 -19.52
C LEU A 22 6.80 33.75 -19.46
N LEU A 23 5.83 34.27 -20.21
CA LEU A 23 4.48 33.68 -20.28
C LEU A 23 4.49 32.28 -20.92
N ILE A 24 5.30 32.05 -21.93
CA ILE A 24 5.45 30.73 -22.55
C ILE A 24 6.07 29.73 -21.55
N ILE A 25 7.13 30.14 -20.85
CA ILE A 25 7.77 29.28 -19.83
C ILE A 25 6.78 28.97 -18.72
N PHE A 26 6.02 29.97 -18.24
CA PHE A 26 5.00 29.78 -17.21
C PHE A 26 3.89 28.80 -17.66
N ALA A 27 3.42 28.93 -18.91
CA ALA A 27 2.43 28.01 -19.49
C ALA A 27 2.96 26.56 -19.59
N ILE A 28 4.23 26.38 -19.98
CA ILE A 28 4.87 25.07 -20.02
C ILE A 28 4.94 24.45 -18.62
N ILE A 29 5.36 25.22 -17.62
CA ILE A 29 5.44 24.77 -16.22
C ILE A 29 4.04 24.38 -15.72
N LEU A 30 3.02 25.17 -16.02
CA LEU A 30 1.64 24.89 -15.63
C LEU A 30 1.12 23.57 -16.26
N ILE A 31 1.41 23.35 -17.57
CA ILE A 31 1.06 22.12 -18.25
C ILE A 31 1.77 20.92 -17.61
N LEU A 32 3.07 21.05 -17.31
CA LEU A 32 3.83 19.99 -16.66
C LEU A 32 3.27 19.66 -15.27
N LEU A 33 2.87 20.69 -14.50
CA LEU A 33 2.23 20.48 -13.20
C LEU A 33 0.88 19.78 -13.32
N VAL A 34 0.06 20.12 -14.32
CA VAL A 34 -1.22 19.45 -14.56
C VAL A 34 -1.03 17.99 -14.98
N VAL A 35 -0.08 17.70 -15.88
CA VAL A 35 0.24 16.33 -16.30
C VAL A 35 0.78 15.51 -15.13
N PHE A 36 1.64 16.11 -14.30
CA PHE A 36 2.16 15.48 -13.10
C PHE A 36 1.03 15.17 -12.11
N ALA A 37 0.17 16.16 -11.79
CA ALA A 37 -0.98 15.97 -10.91
C ALA A 37 -1.95 14.90 -11.45
N ALA A 38 -2.23 14.90 -12.76
CA ALA A 38 -3.08 13.88 -13.38
C ALA A 38 -2.49 12.46 -13.23
N GLY A 39 -1.16 12.32 -13.31
CA GLY A 39 -0.47 11.04 -13.10
C GLY A 39 -0.68 10.47 -11.69
N PHE A 40 -0.86 11.32 -10.67
CA PHE A 40 -1.17 10.89 -9.30
C PHE A 40 -2.64 10.49 -9.11
N LEU A 41 -3.55 11.05 -9.92
CA LEU A 41 -4.99 10.81 -9.79
C LEU A 41 -5.46 9.57 -10.57
N VAL A 42 -4.61 8.98 -11.43
CA VAL A 42 -4.98 7.78 -12.17
C VAL A 42 -4.87 6.57 -11.23
N LYS A 43 -6.01 5.99 -10.86
CA LYS A 43 -6.06 4.70 -10.16
C LYS A 43 -5.35 3.64 -11.01
N LYS A 44 -4.29 3.06 -10.45
CA LYS A 44 -3.65 1.92 -11.09
C LYS A 44 -4.53 0.68 -10.93
N PRO A 45 -4.61 -0.19 -11.96
CA PRO A 45 -5.36 -1.43 -11.84
C PRO A 45 -4.76 -2.31 -10.75
N LYS A 46 -5.63 -3.03 -10.02
CA LYS A 46 -5.20 -4.09 -9.08
C LYS A 46 -4.48 -5.18 -9.85
N ILE A 47 -3.32 -5.57 -9.37
CA ILE A 47 -2.60 -6.75 -9.88
C ILE A 47 -3.21 -7.97 -9.20
N GLU A 48 -3.72 -8.91 -9.99
CA GLU A 48 -4.22 -10.19 -9.46
C GLU A 48 -3.02 -11.10 -9.17
N ILE A 49 -2.89 -11.50 -7.92
CA ILE A 49 -1.83 -12.36 -7.42
C ILE A 49 -2.48 -13.59 -6.81
N HIS A 50 -2.05 -14.76 -7.24
CA HIS A 50 -2.49 -16.02 -6.69
C HIS A 50 -1.33 -16.69 -5.97
N LEU A 51 -1.49 -16.91 -4.67
CA LEU A 51 -0.58 -17.70 -3.84
C LEU A 51 -1.27 -18.99 -3.42
N GLU A 52 -0.50 -20.06 -3.26
CA GLU A 52 -0.98 -21.28 -2.64
C GLU A 52 -1.29 -21.04 -1.17
N ASN A 53 -2.39 -21.65 -0.69
CA ASN A 53 -2.77 -21.52 0.71
C ASN A 53 -1.74 -22.26 1.59
N PRO A 54 -1.01 -21.55 2.49
CA PRO A 54 0.06 -22.16 3.27
C PRO A 54 -0.41 -23.22 4.27
N VAL A 55 -1.69 -23.19 4.67
CA VAL A 55 -2.25 -24.20 5.59
C VAL A 55 -2.89 -25.38 4.87
N ALA A 56 -2.86 -25.46 3.54
CA ALA A 56 -3.54 -26.51 2.78
C ALA A 56 -3.05 -27.92 3.15
N GLY A 57 -1.72 -28.11 3.33
CA GLY A 57 -1.13 -29.38 3.74
C GLY A 57 -1.58 -29.81 5.14
N ILE A 58 -1.63 -28.85 6.07
CA ILE A 58 -2.07 -29.08 7.46
C ILE A 58 -3.56 -29.42 7.49
N LEU A 59 -4.38 -28.71 6.71
CA LEU A 59 -5.81 -29.00 6.57
C LEU A 59 -6.04 -30.45 6.13
N LEU A 60 -5.34 -30.91 5.10
CA LEU A 60 -5.44 -32.29 4.60
C LEU A 60 -5.08 -33.31 5.68
N LYS A 61 -4.03 -33.06 6.47
CA LYS A 61 -3.57 -33.92 7.57
C LYS A 61 -4.64 -34.11 8.65
N TYR A 62 -5.39 -33.06 8.98
CA TYR A 62 -6.38 -33.06 10.07
C TYR A 62 -7.82 -33.17 9.60
N THR A 63 -8.05 -33.46 8.32
CA THR A 63 -9.37 -33.74 7.76
C THR A 63 -9.55 -35.25 7.63
N ASN A 64 -10.59 -35.81 8.26
CA ASN A 64 -10.89 -37.24 8.20
C ASN A 64 -11.59 -37.65 6.88
N GLU A 65 -11.80 -38.93 6.67
CA GLU A 65 -12.46 -39.49 5.46
C GLU A 65 -13.91 -38.97 5.28
N ALA A 66 -14.56 -38.53 6.34
CA ALA A 66 -15.89 -37.89 6.30
C ALA A 66 -15.86 -36.40 5.96
N GLY A 67 -14.68 -35.81 5.70
CA GLY A 67 -14.50 -34.40 5.41
C GLY A 67 -14.55 -33.46 6.64
N LEU A 68 -14.53 -34.02 7.87
CA LEU A 68 -14.53 -33.25 9.09
C LEU A 68 -13.10 -32.88 9.48
N THR A 69 -12.84 -31.59 9.64
CA THR A 69 -11.53 -31.05 10.00
C THR A 69 -11.45 -30.74 11.49
N ASN A 70 -10.40 -31.20 12.16
CA ASN A 70 -10.07 -30.78 13.51
C ASN A 70 -9.38 -29.39 13.46
N LYS A 71 -10.19 -28.32 13.49
CA LYS A 71 -9.70 -26.92 13.39
C LYS A 71 -8.67 -26.56 14.48
N ILE A 72 -8.87 -27.05 15.71
CA ILE A 72 -7.95 -26.73 16.83
C ILE A 72 -6.55 -27.26 16.50
N ALA A 73 -6.44 -28.52 16.10
CA ALA A 73 -5.15 -29.13 15.75
C ALA A 73 -4.51 -28.45 14.53
N VAL A 74 -5.32 -27.98 13.57
CA VAL A 74 -4.82 -27.20 12.41
C VAL A 74 -4.20 -25.90 12.88
N VAL A 75 -4.90 -25.12 13.75
CA VAL A 75 -4.39 -23.85 14.26
C VAL A 75 -3.11 -24.05 15.07
N GLU A 76 -3.09 -25.02 15.99
CA GLU A 76 -1.92 -25.32 16.82
C GLU A 76 -0.68 -25.66 15.96
N GLU A 77 -0.82 -26.51 14.95
CA GLU A 77 0.30 -26.84 14.05
C GLU A 77 0.71 -25.66 13.16
N ALA A 78 -0.26 -24.95 12.59
CA ALA A 78 0.00 -23.81 11.72
C ALA A 78 0.72 -22.66 12.45
N VAL A 79 0.41 -22.42 13.73
CA VAL A 79 1.12 -21.43 14.58
C VAL A 79 2.58 -21.82 14.78
N ILE A 80 2.87 -23.12 14.93
CA ILE A 80 4.25 -23.62 15.07
C ILE A 80 5.04 -23.50 13.76
N GLU A 81 4.38 -23.78 12.62
CA GLU A 81 4.99 -23.73 11.29
C GLU A 81 4.97 -22.35 10.65
N PHE A 82 4.47 -21.32 11.36
CA PHE A 82 4.26 -19.97 10.85
C PHE A 82 5.55 -19.38 10.28
N ASN A 83 5.49 -18.95 9.02
CA ASN A 83 6.62 -18.42 8.26
C ASN A 83 6.18 -17.27 7.33
N GLU A 84 7.09 -16.83 6.45
CA GLU A 84 6.85 -15.73 5.50
C GLU A 84 5.68 -15.98 4.53
N ASP A 85 5.39 -17.23 4.18
CA ASP A 85 4.32 -17.56 3.23
C ASP A 85 2.95 -17.24 3.82
N TYR A 86 2.77 -17.39 5.14
CA TYR A 86 1.55 -17.02 5.84
C TYR A 86 1.30 -15.52 5.77
N ILE A 87 2.35 -14.72 6.02
CA ILE A 87 2.27 -13.25 5.95
C ILE A 87 2.00 -12.81 4.51
N ASN A 88 2.75 -13.35 3.55
CA ASN A 88 2.56 -13.03 2.14
C ASN A 88 1.13 -13.35 1.68
N TYR A 89 0.59 -14.50 2.09
CA TYR A 89 -0.76 -14.92 1.74
C TYR A 89 -1.82 -13.97 2.30
N ILE A 90 -1.71 -13.60 3.58
CA ILE A 90 -2.60 -12.62 4.22
C ILE A 90 -2.51 -11.27 3.51
N LEU A 91 -1.30 -10.75 3.30
CA LEU A 91 -1.08 -9.45 2.67
C LEU A 91 -1.67 -9.36 1.25
N VAL A 92 -1.53 -10.42 0.46
CA VAL A 92 -2.16 -10.50 -0.87
C VAL A 92 -3.68 -10.48 -0.76
N ALA A 93 -4.25 -11.23 0.18
CA ALA A 93 -5.69 -11.24 0.43
C ALA A 93 -6.20 -9.86 0.92
N LEU A 94 -5.40 -9.14 1.70
CA LEU A 94 -5.68 -7.77 2.15
C LEU A 94 -5.51 -6.70 1.07
N GLY A 95 -5.13 -7.07 -0.14
CA GLY A 95 -5.13 -6.17 -1.28
C GLY A 95 -3.81 -5.48 -1.57
N THR A 96 -2.65 -6.09 -1.25
CA THR A 96 -1.35 -5.54 -1.67
C THR A 96 -1.22 -5.37 -3.19
N GLY A 97 -2.07 -6.03 -3.99
CA GLY A 97 -2.17 -5.80 -5.42
C GLY A 97 -2.54 -4.37 -5.83
N TYR A 98 -3.03 -3.53 -4.90
CA TYR A 98 -3.22 -2.09 -5.12
C TYR A 98 -1.96 -1.28 -4.85
N LEU A 99 -1.01 -1.84 -4.10
CA LEU A 99 0.19 -1.14 -3.69
C LEU A 99 1.22 -1.11 -4.82
N HIS A 100 1.90 0.01 -4.93
CA HIS A 100 2.90 0.22 -5.98
C HIS A 100 3.94 1.25 -5.55
N LYS A 101 5.13 1.14 -6.14
CA LYS A 101 6.16 2.15 -5.97
C LYS A 101 5.66 3.51 -6.44
N SER A 102 5.82 4.52 -5.60
CA SER A 102 5.57 5.91 -5.95
C SER A 102 6.76 6.51 -6.68
N PRO A 103 6.57 7.49 -7.62
CA PRO A 103 7.67 8.23 -8.23
C PRO A 103 8.52 9.02 -7.24
N LEU A 104 7.97 9.37 -6.07
CA LEU A 104 8.61 10.22 -5.05
C LEU A 104 9.10 9.45 -3.82
N PHE A 105 8.62 8.22 -3.63
CA PHE A 105 8.87 7.44 -2.43
C PHE A 105 9.36 6.04 -2.79
N GLU A 106 9.92 5.34 -1.82
CA GLU A 106 10.36 3.95 -1.94
C GLU A 106 9.18 2.98 -2.18
N ASN A 107 9.48 1.69 -2.32
CA ASN A 107 8.44 0.66 -2.36
C ASN A 107 7.59 0.71 -1.08
N PRO A 108 6.31 0.27 -1.15
CA PRO A 108 5.50 0.13 0.06
C PRO A 108 6.13 -0.84 1.05
N LEU A 109 6.14 -0.46 2.34
CA LEU A 109 6.72 -1.22 3.44
C LEU A 109 5.68 -1.44 4.52
N ILE A 110 5.45 -2.70 4.90
CA ILE A 110 4.49 -3.07 5.94
C ILE A 110 5.22 -3.84 7.03
N GLU A 111 5.06 -3.40 8.28
CA GLU A 111 5.48 -4.18 9.45
C GLU A 111 4.33 -5.05 9.97
N PHE A 112 4.62 -6.30 10.24
CA PHE A 112 3.72 -7.26 10.88
C PHE A 112 4.26 -7.60 12.26
N ASP A 113 3.50 -7.29 13.31
CA ASP A 113 3.83 -7.58 14.70
C ASP A 113 2.93 -8.72 15.19
N LEU A 114 3.51 -9.90 15.31
CA LEU A 114 2.86 -11.11 15.78
C LEU A 114 3.23 -11.35 17.26
N GLU A 115 2.69 -10.49 18.15
CA GLU A 115 2.96 -10.55 19.58
C GLU A 115 4.45 -10.49 19.95
N GLY A 116 5.20 -9.61 19.22
CA GLY A 116 6.64 -9.42 19.40
C GLY A 116 7.52 -10.23 18.44
N ASP A 117 6.95 -11.15 17.66
CA ASP A 117 7.64 -11.75 16.51
C ASP A 117 7.45 -10.83 15.30
N ILE A 118 8.41 -9.95 15.08
CA ILE A 118 8.30 -8.86 14.10
C ILE A 118 8.75 -9.34 12.72
N TRP A 119 7.96 -8.99 11.72
CA TRP A 119 8.23 -9.23 10.32
C TRP A 119 8.06 -7.94 9.52
N ASN A 120 8.84 -7.78 8.46
CA ASN A 120 8.66 -6.69 7.51
C ASN A 120 8.43 -7.24 6.10
N SER A 121 7.63 -6.53 5.32
CA SER A 121 7.26 -6.91 3.96
C SER A 121 7.45 -5.72 3.03
N GLU A 122 8.35 -5.86 2.07
CA GLU A 122 8.48 -4.93 0.95
C GLU A 122 7.54 -5.37 -0.18
N ILE A 123 6.72 -4.44 -0.69
CA ILE A 123 5.78 -4.75 -1.76
C ILE A 123 6.37 -4.35 -3.11
N ILE A 124 6.67 -5.33 -3.94
CA ILE A 124 7.25 -5.14 -5.27
C ILE A 124 6.23 -5.59 -6.31
N TYR A 125 5.71 -4.64 -7.09
CA TYR A 125 4.64 -4.90 -8.08
C TYR A 125 3.42 -5.60 -7.47
N GLY A 126 3.02 -5.19 -6.27
CA GLY A 126 1.89 -5.78 -5.54
C GLY A 126 2.22 -7.07 -4.78
N MET A 127 3.35 -7.72 -5.08
CA MET A 127 3.79 -8.96 -4.44
C MET A 127 4.55 -8.63 -3.14
N PRO A 128 4.12 -9.14 -1.99
CA PRO A 128 4.86 -9.01 -0.74
C PRO A 128 6.10 -9.91 -0.74
N ASN A 129 7.18 -9.37 -0.20
CA ASN A 129 8.43 -10.07 0.07
C ASN A 129 8.75 -9.92 1.55
N SER A 130 8.28 -10.88 2.33
CA SER A 130 8.35 -10.84 3.80
C SER A 130 9.62 -11.48 4.33
N LYS A 131 10.14 -10.90 5.40
CA LYS A 131 11.28 -11.44 6.16
C LYS A 131 11.16 -11.07 7.62
N ARG A 132 11.73 -11.89 8.51
CA ARG A 132 11.74 -11.62 9.95
C ARG A 132 12.64 -10.42 10.28
N GLY A 133 12.19 -9.58 11.20
CA GLY A 133 12.88 -8.41 11.72
C GLY A 133 12.09 -7.13 11.50
N SER A 134 12.38 -6.09 12.29
CA SER A 134 11.77 -4.76 12.17
C SER A 134 12.38 -3.95 11.03
N ILE A 135 11.69 -2.88 10.67
CA ILE A 135 12.12 -1.88 9.70
C ILE A 135 11.84 -0.49 10.27
N ASP A 136 12.69 0.49 9.97
CA ASP A 136 12.58 1.83 10.57
C ASP A 136 11.68 2.81 9.78
N ASN A 137 11.22 2.44 8.61
CA ASN A 137 10.46 3.35 7.70
C ASN A 137 9.21 2.65 7.14
N GLU A 138 8.55 1.86 7.97
CA GLU A 138 7.28 1.23 7.57
C GLU A 138 6.23 2.28 7.24
N ASP A 139 5.42 2.00 6.24
CA ASP A 139 4.27 2.84 5.91
C ASP A 139 3.07 2.49 6.79
N LEU A 140 2.94 1.21 7.09
CA LEU A 140 1.83 0.61 7.81
C LEU A 140 2.35 -0.45 8.77
N LYS A 141 1.78 -0.49 9.98
CA LYS A 141 2.00 -1.56 10.95
C LYS A 141 0.70 -2.31 11.23
N ILE A 142 0.75 -3.64 11.17
CA ILE A 142 -0.35 -4.54 11.50
C ILE A 142 0.07 -5.36 12.72
N SER A 143 -0.66 -5.24 13.83
CA SER A 143 -0.43 -6.03 15.04
C SER A 143 -1.58 -7.01 15.23
N ILE A 144 -1.26 -8.31 15.34
CA ILE A 144 -2.21 -9.41 15.39
C ILE A 144 -1.55 -10.61 16.08
N SER A 145 -2.32 -11.51 16.72
CA SER A 145 -1.74 -12.77 17.19
C SER A 145 -1.52 -13.77 16.04
N LYS A 146 -0.63 -14.76 16.25
CA LYS A 146 -0.43 -15.81 15.24
C LYS A 146 -1.68 -16.66 15.05
N GLU A 147 -2.38 -16.94 16.14
CA GLU A 147 -3.64 -17.68 16.12
C GLU A 147 -4.69 -16.97 15.27
N GLU A 148 -4.93 -15.68 15.52
CA GLU A 148 -5.87 -14.86 14.75
C GLU A 148 -5.48 -14.78 13.27
N ALA A 149 -4.17 -14.67 12.97
CA ALA A 149 -3.65 -14.68 11.59
C ALA A 149 -3.91 -16.02 10.88
N VAL A 150 -3.72 -17.14 11.57
CA VAL A 150 -4.04 -18.48 11.06
C VAL A 150 -5.55 -18.65 10.87
N GLU A 151 -6.37 -18.20 11.83
CA GLU A 151 -7.83 -18.26 11.73
C GLU A 151 -8.34 -17.42 10.54
N ALA A 152 -7.70 -16.28 10.25
CA ALA A 152 -7.98 -15.51 9.05
C ALA A 152 -7.75 -16.33 7.77
N ILE A 153 -6.63 -17.06 7.68
CA ILE A 153 -6.31 -17.93 6.51
C ILE A 153 -7.32 -19.09 6.40
N LEU A 154 -7.82 -19.60 7.52
CA LEU A 154 -8.79 -20.68 7.56
C LEU A 154 -10.24 -20.22 7.31
N SER A 155 -10.49 -18.91 7.28
CA SER A 155 -11.80 -18.35 7.00
C SER A 155 -12.16 -18.51 5.52
N GLU A 156 -13.45 -18.49 5.19
CA GLU A 156 -13.92 -18.47 3.80
C GLU A 156 -13.57 -17.16 3.09
N ASN A 157 -13.43 -16.08 3.85
CA ASN A 157 -13.12 -14.75 3.35
C ASN A 157 -12.19 -14.02 4.32
N ILE A 158 -10.90 -14.00 4.00
CA ILE A 158 -9.87 -13.37 4.82
C ILE A 158 -10.15 -11.86 5.02
N GLU A 159 -10.58 -11.17 3.97
CA GLU A 159 -10.86 -9.73 4.02
C GLU A 159 -11.96 -9.42 5.04
N GLU A 160 -13.06 -10.16 5.01
CA GLU A 160 -14.18 -9.99 5.94
C GLU A 160 -13.78 -10.35 7.37
N PHE A 161 -13.05 -11.46 7.54
CA PHE A 161 -12.51 -11.85 8.85
C PHE A 161 -11.64 -10.75 9.44
N MET A 162 -10.72 -10.21 8.64
CA MET A 162 -9.80 -9.15 9.10
C MET A 162 -10.54 -7.85 9.45
N LYS A 163 -11.60 -7.48 8.71
CA LYS A 163 -12.46 -6.34 9.08
C LYS A 163 -13.11 -6.54 10.45
N GLU A 164 -13.64 -7.72 10.69
CA GLU A 164 -14.23 -8.05 11.99
C GLU A 164 -13.18 -8.06 13.09
N SER A 165 -12.00 -8.63 12.84
CA SER A 165 -10.88 -8.66 13.77
C SER A 165 -10.41 -7.26 14.15
N VAL A 166 -10.30 -6.34 13.20
CA VAL A 166 -9.99 -4.91 13.45
C VAL A 166 -11.09 -4.26 14.29
N LYS A 167 -12.35 -4.46 13.91
CA LYS A 167 -13.51 -3.90 14.63
C LYS A 167 -13.60 -4.38 16.06
N ASN A 168 -13.24 -5.62 16.32
CA ASN A 168 -13.26 -6.24 17.64
C ASN A 168 -12.00 -5.92 18.47
N GLY A 169 -10.97 -5.31 17.86
CA GLY A 169 -9.73 -4.94 18.52
C GLY A 169 -8.71 -6.08 18.64
N ASN A 170 -8.95 -7.23 17.99
CA ASN A 170 -8.00 -8.35 17.93
C ASN A 170 -6.84 -8.05 16.96
N THR A 171 -7.11 -7.26 15.91
CA THR A 171 -6.11 -6.74 14.98
C THR A 171 -6.06 -5.22 15.10
N LYS A 172 -4.85 -4.66 15.16
CA LYS A 172 -4.61 -3.22 15.14
C LYS A 172 -3.88 -2.83 13.87
N ILE A 173 -4.32 -1.76 13.23
CA ILE A 173 -3.68 -1.20 12.04
C ILE A 173 -3.28 0.23 12.34
N GLU A 174 -2.00 0.53 12.19
CA GLU A 174 -1.43 1.86 12.40
C GLU A 174 -0.83 2.36 11.08
N MET A 175 -1.28 3.52 10.62
CA MET A 175 -0.66 4.24 9.51
C MET A 175 0.50 5.06 10.07
N ILE A 176 1.71 4.76 9.64
CA ILE A 176 2.95 5.39 10.13
C ILE A 176 3.38 6.52 9.19
N SER A 177 3.40 6.25 7.89
CA SER A 177 3.73 7.28 6.89
C SER A 177 2.66 8.36 6.76
N GLY A 178 3.06 9.52 6.27
CA GLY A 178 2.16 10.64 6.04
C GLY A 178 1.13 10.39 4.93
N LYS A 179 -0.05 11.03 5.02
CA LYS A 179 -1.15 10.91 4.05
C LYS A 179 -0.70 10.99 2.56
N PRO A 180 0.17 11.96 2.14
CA PRO A 180 0.59 12.07 0.74
C PRO A 180 1.35 10.83 0.26
N GLU A 181 2.18 10.25 1.10
CA GLU A 181 2.94 9.04 0.80
C GLU A 181 2.03 7.83 0.69
N LEU A 182 1.18 7.59 1.70
CA LEU A 182 0.20 6.50 1.70
C LEU A 182 -0.72 6.57 0.47
N PHE A 183 -1.21 7.77 0.12
CA PHE A 183 -2.00 7.98 -1.08
C PHE A 183 -1.24 7.60 -2.35
N SER A 184 0.00 8.09 -2.49
CA SER A 184 0.81 7.88 -3.69
C SER A 184 1.27 6.43 -3.88
N LYS A 185 1.28 5.63 -2.80
CA LYS A 185 1.62 4.20 -2.79
C LYS A 185 0.40 3.27 -2.92
N GLY A 186 -0.84 3.81 -2.87
CA GLY A 186 -2.09 3.04 -3.03
C GLY A 186 -2.70 2.49 -1.74
N TYR A 187 -2.19 2.87 -0.56
CA TYR A 187 -2.69 2.38 0.73
C TYR A 187 -4.15 2.73 1.04
N LEU A 188 -4.69 3.80 0.46
CA LEU A 188 -6.08 4.19 0.73
C LEU A 188 -7.09 3.14 0.26
N GLU A 189 -6.84 2.50 -0.87
CA GLU A 189 -7.71 1.43 -1.37
C GLU A 189 -7.61 0.18 -0.47
N MET A 190 -6.41 -0.17 -0.04
CA MET A 190 -6.18 -1.26 0.91
C MET A 190 -6.85 -0.96 2.26
N TYR A 191 -6.68 0.24 2.81
CA TYR A 191 -7.31 0.65 4.07
C TYR A 191 -8.84 0.59 4.00
N LYS A 192 -9.43 1.11 2.91
CA LYS A 192 -10.87 1.04 2.68
C LYS A 192 -11.37 -0.41 2.66
N GLN A 193 -10.61 -1.32 2.07
CA GLN A 193 -10.96 -2.74 2.09
C GLN A 193 -10.88 -3.33 3.50
N LEU A 194 -9.88 -2.95 4.30
CA LEU A 194 -9.66 -3.47 5.64
C LEU A 194 -10.64 -2.93 6.68
N THR A 195 -11.04 -1.66 6.58
CA THR A 195 -11.85 -1.00 7.60
C THR A 195 -13.29 -0.76 7.17
N GLY A 196 -13.55 -0.78 5.85
CA GLY A 196 -14.83 -0.32 5.29
C GLY A 196 -15.02 1.19 5.33
N GLU A 197 -14.05 1.96 5.85
CA GLU A 197 -14.11 3.41 6.00
C GLU A 197 -13.44 4.13 4.83
N GLU A 198 -14.04 5.23 4.36
CA GLU A 198 -13.37 6.14 3.43
C GLU A 198 -12.47 7.10 4.23
N VAL A 199 -11.19 7.12 3.90
CA VAL A 199 -10.27 8.12 4.47
C VAL A 199 -10.68 9.49 3.94
N ALA A 200 -11.20 10.37 4.80
CA ALA A 200 -11.46 11.74 4.45
C ALA A 200 -10.13 12.41 4.04
N VAL A 201 -10.03 12.77 2.77
CA VAL A 201 -8.91 13.56 2.25
C VAL A 201 -9.28 15.02 2.53
N GLU A 202 -8.90 15.52 3.72
CA GLU A 202 -8.92 16.95 4.03
C GLU A 202 -7.68 17.65 3.49
#